data_23db93c6ffbcfb4837712b6619ac11e7
#
_entry.id   23db93c6ffbcfb4837712b6619ac11e7
#
_cell.length_a   1.000
_cell.length_b   1.000
_cell.length_c   1.000
_cell.angle_alpha   90.00
_cell.angle_beta   90.00
_cell.angle_gamma   90.00
#
_symmetry.space_group_name_H-M   'P 1'
#
loop_
_entity.id
_entity.type
_entity.pdbx_description
1 polymer ?
#
loop_
_entity_poly.entity_id
_entity_poly.type
_entity_poly.pdbx_seq_one_letter_code
_entity_poly.pdbx_strand_id
1 'polypeptide(L)'
;MIKINEIKNKDSKNIIIEFNGYKEELHKFENFLEEKNIFSFNKNEGITAIFKYSELKQLVELLKKENSFEFENRINKLKEILQENRLIWKGNKFEFDLTTDSVIYSILNITPDSFYDGGRNSSVDKVLKRVEEDIRNGAKIFEFGGKSSKPNFDDISAEEEWNRIEKYIKAVKKEFPDIVLALDSDTEEVIEKGLDSGIDIINDFNGFTSEKKLKLVEKYKPALVVMNNGRFDEIPNLKNYLENYFDERVKAILETGIEREKISIDPGVGYSSNNSMNTPEDMERIKSVKYLRDMKLPIMIAISRKSFNEKIFGLSLEERLMGTLMFESLMVQDGGRILRVHDVKETRDILNMLEVYNKI
;
A
#
# COMPACT_ATOMS: atom_id res chain seq x y z
N MET A 1 -7.96 38.98 9.39
CA MET A 1 -8.13 37.50 9.64
C MET A 1 -7.52 36.76 8.46
N ILE A 2 -6.56 35.87 8.70
CA ILE A 2 -5.91 35.10 7.64
C ILE A 2 -6.86 34.00 7.16
N LYS A 3 -7.13 33.94 5.85
CA LYS A 3 -7.84 32.86 5.17
C LYS A 3 -6.83 31.80 4.75
N ILE A 4 -7.18 30.52 4.89
CA ILE A 4 -6.31 29.36 4.62
C ILE A 4 -6.97 28.53 3.52
N ASN A 5 -6.24 28.30 2.42
CA ASN A 5 -6.69 27.49 1.30
C ASN A 5 -5.60 26.48 0.92
N GLU A 6 -5.95 25.22 0.73
CA GLU A 6 -5.05 24.24 0.12
C GLU A 6 -5.05 24.41 -1.39
N ILE A 7 -3.86 24.48 -1.98
CA ILE A 7 -3.66 24.45 -3.42
C ILE A 7 -3.44 22.99 -3.84
N LYS A 8 -4.45 22.38 -4.46
CA LYS A 8 -4.34 21.01 -4.97
C LYS A 8 -3.35 20.96 -6.15
N ASN A 9 -2.20 20.29 -5.96
CA ASN A 9 -1.22 20.06 -7.01
C ASN A 9 -0.99 18.54 -7.15
N LYS A 10 -1.44 17.98 -8.27
CA LYS A 10 -1.37 16.54 -8.55
C LYS A 10 0.07 15.99 -8.59
N ASP A 11 1.05 16.81 -8.91
CA ASP A 11 2.46 16.38 -9.03
C ASP A 11 3.27 16.52 -7.73
N SER A 12 2.67 17.03 -6.65
CA SER A 12 3.37 17.31 -5.39
C SER A 12 3.08 16.28 -4.31
N LYS A 13 4.14 15.78 -3.65
CA LYS A 13 4.05 15.02 -2.40
C LYS A 13 3.74 15.91 -1.19
N ASN A 14 3.89 17.22 -1.38
CA ASN A 14 3.77 18.21 -0.34
C ASN A 14 2.39 18.84 -0.37
N ILE A 15 1.94 19.25 0.79
CA ILE A 15 0.71 20.02 0.97
C ILE A 15 1.07 21.48 0.75
N ILE A 16 0.44 22.12 -0.22
CA ILE A 16 0.65 23.52 -0.55
C ILE A 16 -0.49 24.33 0.01
N ILE A 17 -0.18 25.28 0.88
CA ILE A 17 -1.20 26.11 1.55
C ILE A 17 -0.94 27.58 1.25
N GLU A 18 -1.99 28.26 0.83
CA GLU A 18 -2.03 29.71 0.66
C GLU A 18 -2.71 30.36 1.87
N PHE A 19 -2.01 31.34 2.44
CA PHE A 19 -2.45 32.14 3.57
C PHE A 19 -2.71 33.58 3.08
N ASN A 20 -3.95 34.02 3.11
CA ASN A 20 -4.37 35.34 2.63
C ASN A 20 -4.94 36.17 3.81
N GLY A 21 -4.52 37.42 3.97
CA GLY A 21 -4.96 38.24 5.09
C GLY A 21 -4.39 39.65 5.08
N TYR A 22 -4.51 40.37 6.19
CA TYR A 22 -3.93 41.70 6.33
C TYR A 22 -2.41 41.63 6.38
N LYS A 23 -1.74 42.61 5.74
CA LYS A 23 -0.28 42.60 5.54
C LYS A 23 0.52 42.46 6.85
N GLU A 24 0.09 43.09 7.92
CA GLU A 24 0.76 43.02 9.24
C GLU A 24 0.65 41.61 9.87
N GLU A 25 -0.52 40.94 9.73
CA GLU A 25 -0.72 39.60 10.23
C GLU A 25 0.09 38.58 9.41
N LEU A 26 0.12 38.77 8.10
CA LEU A 26 0.88 37.93 7.21
C LEU A 26 2.38 38.03 7.48
N HIS A 27 2.90 39.22 7.67
CA HIS A 27 4.34 39.41 7.96
C HIS A 27 4.77 38.75 9.28
N LYS A 28 3.94 38.84 10.32
CA LYS A 28 4.19 38.12 11.59
C LYS A 28 4.19 36.60 11.38
N PHE A 29 3.27 36.10 10.56
CA PHE A 29 3.17 34.69 10.27
C PHE A 29 4.33 34.20 9.38
N GLU A 30 4.79 34.99 8.41
CA GLU A 30 5.95 34.73 7.59
C GLU A 30 7.22 34.57 8.45
N ASN A 31 7.49 35.52 9.35
CA ASN A 31 8.61 35.44 10.30
C ASN A 31 8.52 34.18 11.16
N PHE A 32 7.32 33.80 11.60
CA PHE A 32 7.11 32.56 12.35
C PHE A 32 7.43 31.31 11.51
N LEU A 33 7.03 31.25 10.23
CA LEU A 33 7.37 30.14 9.33
C LEU A 33 8.88 30.05 9.08
N GLU A 34 9.55 31.19 8.90
CA GLU A 34 11.01 31.27 8.74
C GLU A 34 11.74 30.77 9.99
N GLU A 35 11.34 31.21 11.20
CA GLU A 35 11.90 30.72 12.46
C GLU A 35 11.77 29.20 12.64
N LYS A 36 10.76 28.59 12.02
CA LYS A 36 10.53 27.13 12.04
C LYS A 36 11.14 26.41 10.84
N ASN A 37 11.92 27.10 10.00
CA ASN A 37 12.51 26.58 8.77
C ASN A 37 11.46 25.98 7.80
N ILE A 38 10.25 26.53 7.76
CA ILE A 38 9.19 26.14 6.83
C ILE A 38 9.34 26.97 5.56
N PHE A 39 9.47 26.27 4.43
CA PHE A 39 9.61 26.96 3.13
C PHE A 39 8.34 27.70 2.76
N SER A 40 8.45 29.00 2.59
CA SER A 40 7.35 29.88 2.17
C SER A 40 7.84 30.98 1.22
N PHE A 41 6.93 31.52 0.45
CA PHE A 41 7.20 32.64 -0.45
C PHE A 41 5.95 33.52 -0.61
N ASN A 42 6.18 34.80 -0.87
CA ASN A 42 5.10 35.73 -1.12
C ASN A 42 4.56 35.57 -2.54
N LYS A 43 3.25 35.45 -2.67
CA LYS A 43 2.53 35.39 -3.93
C LYS A 43 1.31 36.28 -3.90
N ASN A 44 1.25 37.30 -4.76
CA ASN A 44 0.21 38.33 -4.75
C ASN A 44 0.14 39.04 -3.38
N GLU A 45 -1.02 39.03 -2.71
CA GLU A 45 -1.24 39.61 -1.39
C GLU A 45 -1.23 38.52 -0.28
N GLY A 46 -0.66 37.34 -0.53
CA GLY A 46 -0.64 36.22 0.40
C GLY A 46 0.72 35.55 0.51
N ILE A 47 0.82 34.61 1.45
CA ILE A 47 1.96 33.73 1.64
C ILE A 47 1.59 32.33 1.15
N THR A 48 2.42 31.73 0.32
CA THR A 48 2.30 30.33 -0.05
C THR A 48 3.38 29.55 0.69
N ALA A 49 3.00 28.53 1.45
CA ALA A 49 3.92 27.65 2.13
C ALA A 49 3.75 26.20 1.66
N ILE A 50 4.86 25.46 1.65
CA ILE A 50 4.93 24.08 1.19
C ILE A 50 5.32 23.20 2.37
N PHE A 51 4.48 22.22 2.70
CA PHE A 51 4.65 21.37 3.87
C PHE A 51 4.76 19.90 3.48
N LYS A 52 5.68 19.17 4.12
CA LYS A 52 5.48 17.73 4.32
C LYS A 52 4.31 17.55 5.29
N TYR A 53 3.61 16.43 5.23
CA TYR A 53 2.51 16.14 6.18
C TYR A 53 2.94 16.26 7.65
N SER A 54 4.13 15.75 7.99
CA SER A 54 4.71 15.86 9.34
C SER A 54 4.97 17.29 9.78
N GLU A 55 5.42 18.16 8.89
CA GLU A 55 5.69 19.57 9.16
C GLU A 55 4.37 20.34 9.42
N LEU A 56 3.34 20.06 8.61
CA LEU A 56 2.01 20.65 8.84
C LEU A 56 1.41 20.19 10.16
N LYS A 57 1.58 18.91 10.52
CA LYS A 57 1.15 18.37 11.82
C LYS A 57 1.87 19.06 12.98
N GLN A 58 3.19 19.25 12.87
CA GLN A 58 3.97 20.00 13.86
C GLN A 58 3.52 21.46 13.98
N LEU A 59 3.26 22.13 12.85
CA LEU A 59 2.72 23.50 12.84
C LEU A 59 1.43 23.60 13.64
N VAL A 60 0.49 22.67 13.41
CA VAL A 60 -0.79 22.62 14.15
C VAL A 60 -0.56 22.45 15.65
N GLU A 61 0.37 21.59 16.07
CA GLU A 61 0.68 21.42 17.49
C GLU A 61 1.37 22.64 18.12
N LEU A 62 2.21 23.35 17.38
CA LEU A 62 2.83 24.59 17.82
C LEU A 62 1.77 25.70 18.01
N LEU A 63 0.88 25.89 17.02
CA LEU A 63 -0.20 26.88 17.09
C LEU A 63 -1.17 26.61 18.25
N LYS A 64 -1.44 25.36 18.60
CA LYS A 64 -2.23 24.99 19.78
C LYS A 64 -1.58 25.46 21.09
N LYS A 65 -0.25 25.38 21.20
CA LYS A 65 0.50 25.75 22.42
C LYS A 65 0.51 27.29 22.66
N GLU A 66 0.44 28.06 21.60
CA GLU A 66 0.43 29.53 21.69
C GLU A 66 -0.90 30.11 22.21
N ASN A 67 -1.94 29.29 22.37
CA ASN A 67 -3.17 29.53 23.12
C ASN A 67 -3.88 30.89 22.85
N SER A 68 -3.76 31.46 21.63
CA SER A 68 -4.49 32.66 21.26
C SER A 68 -5.80 32.31 20.56
N PHE A 69 -6.91 32.89 21.05
CA PHE A 69 -8.26 32.71 20.48
C PHE A 69 -8.33 33.06 18.98
N GLU A 70 -7.42 33.90 18.50
CA GLU A 70 -7.29 34.24 17.08
C GLU A 70 -6.85 33.07 16.20
N PHE A 71 -6.20 32.00 16.76
CA PHE A 71 -5.69 30.87 16.00
C PHE A 71 -6.67 29.70 15.94
N GLU A 72 -7.73 29.67 16.73
CA GLU A 72 -8.61 28.47 16.81
C GLU A 72 -9.26 28.08 15.47
N ASN A 73 -9.81 29.05 14.74
CA ASN A 73 -10.38 28.84 13.42
C ASN A 73 -9.32 28.39 12.38
N ARG A 74 -8.10 28.92 12.50
CA ARG A 74 -6.96 28.55 11.64
C ARG A 74 -6.51 27.12 11.91
N ILE A 75 -6.38 26.76 13.18
CA ILE A 75 -6.06 25.38 13.62
C ILE A 75 -7.08 24.39 13.09
N ASN A 76 -8.38 24.70 13.16
CA ASN A 76 -9.43 23.82 12.68
C ASN A 76 -9.32 23.62 11.16
N LYS A 77 -9.07 24.68 10.39
CA LYS A 77 -8.87 24.57 8.94
C LYS A 77 -7.63 23.74 8.57
N LEU A 78 -6.51 23.92 9.27
CA LEU A 78 -5.30 23.12 9.07
C LEU A 78 -5.52 21.65 9.46
N LYS A 79 -6.32 21.38 10.51
CA LYS A 79 -6.72 20.01 10.87
C LYS A 79 -7.59 19.35 9.79
N GLU A 80 -8.53 20.08 9.19
CA GLU A 80 -9.33 19.60 8.05
C GLU A 80 -8.40 19.20 6.89
N ILE A 81 -7.45 20.07 6.52
CA ILE A 81 -6.46 19.78 5.48
C ILE A 81 -5.63 18.53 5.83
N LEU A 82 -5.18 18.40 7.09
CA LEU A 82 -4.49 17.21 7.54
C LEU A 82 -5.36 15.96 7.39
N GLN A 83 -6.62 16.02 7.80
CA GLN A 83 -7.56 14.89 7.70
C GLN A 83 -7.81 14.49 6.25
N GLU A 84 -8.00 15.45 5.34
CA GLU A 84 -8.17 15.20 3.90
C GLU A 84 -6.95 14.59 3.21
N ASN A 85 -5.77 14.75 3.82
CA ASN A 85 -4.50 14.23 3.31
C ASN A 85 -4.03 12.96 4.06
N ARG A 86 -4.86 12.37 4.94
CA ARG A 86 -4.57 11.07 5.53
C ARG A 86 -4.73 9.94 4.51
N LEU A 87 -3.85 8.97 4.60
CA LEU A 87 -3.92 7.74 3.85
C LEU A 87 -4.18 6.58 4.82
N ILE A 88 -5.43 6.14 4.88
CA ILE A 88 -5.87 5.08 5.79
C ILE A 88 -6.13 3.81 4.99
N TRP A 89 -5.70 2.68 5.52
CA TRP A 89 -6.15 1.36 5.09
C TRP A 89 -6.71 0.60 6.26
N LYS A 90 -7.97 0.20 6.15
CA LYS A 90 -8.66 -0.49 7.25
C LYS A 90 -9.38 -1.74 6.78
N GLY A 91 -9.52 -2.68 7.69
CA GLY A 91 -10.36 -3.86 7.58
C GLY A 91 -11.32 -3.94 8.76
N ASN A 92 -11.93 -5.11 8.96
CA ASN A 92 -12.84 -5.30 10.08
C ASN A 92 -12.11 -5.38 11.43
N LYS A 93 -10.80 -5.72 11.42
CA LYS A 93 -9.98 -5.90 12.63
C LYS A 93 -8.76 -4.98 12.70
N PHE A 94 -8.51 -4.17 11.69
CA PHE A 94 -7.32 -3.32 11.65
C PHE A 94 -7.61 -1.95 11.04
N GLU A 95 -6.81 -0.98 11.45
CA GLU A 95 -6.69 0.34 10.81
C GLU A 95 -5.21 0.73 10.80
N PHE A 96 -4.64 0.92 9.61
CA PHE A 96 -3.28 1.39 9.42
C PHE A 96 -3.31 2.83 8.91
N ASP A 97 -2.67 3.75 9.63
CA ASP A 97 -2.37 5.08 9.12
C ASP A 97 -1.09 5.01 8.28
N LEU A 98 -1.26 4.99 6.96
CA LEU A 98 -0.20 4.87 5.97
C LEU A 98 0.22 6.23 5.40
N THR A 99 -0.17 7.32 6.03
CA THR A 99 0.15 8.68 5.58
C THR A 99 1.66 8.92 5.51
N THR A 100 2.38 8.47 6.52
CA THR A 100 3.85 8.54 6.61
C THR A 100 4.49 7.17 6.77
N ASP A 101 3.76 6.22 7.34
CA ASP A 101 4.26 4.91 7.70
C ASP A 101 4.01 3.88 6.59
N SER A 102 4.74 2.79 6.65
CA SER A 102 4.57 1.64 5.77
C SER A 102 4.28 0.38 6.56
N VAL A 103 3.51 -0.54 6.00
CA VAL A 103 3.17 -1.82 6.60
C VAL A 103 3.84 -2.97 5.85
N ILE A 104 4.41 -3.91 6.59
CA ILE A 104 4.99 -5.14 6.03
C ILE A 104 3.93 -6.23 6.00
N TYR A 105 3.77 -6.80 4.81
CA TYR A 105 2.82 -7.82 4.43
C TYR A 105 3.61 -9.08 4.04
N SER A 106 3.64 -10.09 4.93
CA SER A 106 4.42 -11.31 4.77
C SER A 106 3.72 -12.30 3.85
N ILE A 107 4.46 -12.88 2.90
CA ILE A 107 3.99 -13.91 1.97
C ILE A 107 4.28 -15.28 2.57
N LEU A 108 3.21 -16.08 2.77
CA LEU A 108 3.27 -17.47 3.18
C LEU A 108 2.78 -18.37 2.03
N ASN A 109 3.63 -18.56 1.03
CA ASN A 109 3.31 -19.46 -0.08
C ASN A 109 3.28 -20.92 0.38
N ILE A 110 2.10 -21.53 0.32
CA ILE A 110 1.89 -22.94 0.66
C ILE A 110 1.85 -23.74 -0.64
N THR A 111 3.02 -23.93 -1.24
CA THR A 111 3.15 -24.84 -2.38
C THR A 111 3.76 -26.17 -1.93
N PRO A 112 3.50 -27.28 -2.65
CA PRO A 112 4.06 -28.60 -2.31
C PRO A 112 5.57 -28.58 -2.06
N ASP A 113 6.31 -27.75 -2.80
CA ASP A 113 7.77 -27.66 -2.73
C ASP A 113 8.28 -26.79 -1.57
N SER A 114 7.47 -25.84 -1.06
CA SER A 114 7.91 -24.82 -0.09
C SER A 114 8.02 -25.34 1.34
N PHE A 115 7.26 -26.38 1.72
CA PHE A 115 7.19 -26.90 3.09
C PHE A 115 7.31 -28.43 3.20
N TYR A 116 7.74 -29.11 2.11
CA TYR A 116 7.96 -30.56 2.13
C TYR A 116 9.29 -30.88 2.78
N ASP A 117 9.24 -31.48 3.95
CA ASP A 117 10.43 -31.97 4.67
C ASP A 117 10.08 -33.31 5.32
N GLY A 118 10.35 -34.36 4.62
CA GLY A 118 10.45 -35.78 5.02
C GLY A 118 9.99 -36.23 6.43
N GLY A 119 9.05 -35.54 7.08
CA GLY A 119 8.33 -36.05 8.26
C GLY A 119 8.93 -35.74 9.63
N ARG A 120 9.94 -34.87 9.79
CA ARG A 120 10.56 -34.58 11.10
C ARG A 120 9.99 -33.40 11.89
N ASN A 121 9.35 -32.43 11.20
CA ASN A 121 8.51 -31.39 11.82
C ASN A 121 7.23 -31.27 11.02
N SER A 122 6.06 -31.07 11.66
CA SER A 122 4.86 -30.87 10.89
C SER A 122 4.99 -29.62 10.03
N SER A 123 4.44 -29.63 8.82
CA SER A 123 4.46 -28.44 7.94
C SER A 123 3.75 -27.25 8.60
N VAL A 124 2.85 -27.50 9.56
CA VAL A 124 2.16 -26.48 10.37
C VAL A 124 3.12 -25.82 11.34
N ASP A 125 3.97 -26.58 12.08
CA ASP A 125 4.92 -25.99 13.03
C ASP A 125 5.94 -25.07 12.35
N LYS A 126 6.35 -25.40 11.12
CA LYS A 126 7.22 -24.51 10.32
C LYS A 126 6.55 -23.21 9.98
N VAL A 127 5.26 -23.25 9.58
CA VAL A 127 4.48 -22.04 9.29
C VAL A 127 4.29 -21.21 10.55
N LEU A 128 3.95 -21.82 11.69
CA LEU A 128 3.80 -21.10 12.96
C LEU A 128 5.10 -20.43 13.39
N LYS A 129 6.25 -21.11 13.30
CA LYS A 129 7.58 -20.53 13.58
C LYS A 129 7.89 -19.36 12.64
N ARG A 130 7.58 -19.50 11.34
CA ARG A 130 7.78 -18.42 10.36
C ARG A 130 6.91 -17.21 10.70
N VAL A 131 5.64 -17.41 11.01
CA VAL A 131 4.73 -16.34 11.43
C VAL A 131 5.26 -15.63 12.68
N GLU A 132 5.69 -16.39 13.71
CA GLU A 132 6.26 -15.83 14.92
C GLU A 132 7.52 -14.99 14.65
N GLU A 133 8.42 -15.48 13.78
CA GLU A 133 9.62 -14.76 13.37
C GLU A 133 9.27 -13.47 12.62
N ASP A 134 8.34 -13.55 11.68
CA ASP A 134 7.91 -12.40 10.88
C ASP A 134 7.18 -11.34 11.75
N ILE A 135 6.41 -11.76 12.78
CA ILE A 135 5.85 -10.85 13.78
C ILE A 135 6.97 -10.11 14.52
N ARG A 136 8.00 -10.82 14.99
CA ARG A 136 9.16 -10.21 15.68
C ARG A 136 9.91 -9.23 14.77
N ASN A 137 9.96 -9.50 13.48
CA ASN A 137 10.56 -8.64 12.48
C ASN A 137 9.60 -7.52 11.99
N GLY A 138 8.39 -7.44 12.53
CA GLY A 138 7.47 -6.32 12.34
C GLY A 138 6.46 -6.47 11.21
N ALA A 139 6.27 -7.67 10.66
CA ALA A 139 5.12 -7.93 9.79
C ALA A 139 3.80 -7.76 10.57
N LYS A 140 2.80 -7.23 9.89
CA LYS A 140 1.45 -7.01 10.45
C LYS A 140 0.38 -7.82 9.76
N ILE A 141 0.65 -8.24 8.52
CA ILE A 141 -0.28 -8.95 7.66
C ILE A 141 0.40 -10.23 7.16
N PHE A 142 -0.35 -11.33 7.13
CA PHE A 142 0.14 -12.66 6.75
C PHE A 142 -0.75 -13.25 5.68
N GLU A 143 -0.20 -13.45 4.49
CA GLU A 143 -0.95 -13.89 3.32
C GLU A 143 -0.72 -15.35 3.01
N PHE A 144 -1.82 -16.04 2.79
CA PHE A 144 -1.83 -17.42 2.29
C PHE A 144 -2.21 -17.45 0.81
N GLY A 145 -1.43 -18.18 0.02
CA GLY A 145 -1.75 -18.49 -1.37
C GLY A 145 -1.62 -20.00 -1.61
N GLY A 146 -2.68 -20.61 -2.13
CA GLY A 146 -2.73 -22.05 -2.45
C GLY A 146 -2.40 -22.38 -3.90
N LYS A 147 -2.43 -21.37 -4.77
CA LYS A 147 -2.22 -21.45 -6.20
C LYS A 147 -1.07 -20.55 -6.63
N SER A 148 -0.25 -21.01 -7.57
CA SER A 148 0.79 -20.16 -8.15
C SER A 148 0.21 -19.27 -9.24
N SER A 149 0.48 -17.97 -9.16
CA SER A 149 0.12 -17.01 -10.21
C SER A 149 1.20 -16.86 -11.31
N LYS A 150 2.25 -17.71 -11.30
CA LYS A 150 3.30 -17.70 -12.33
C LYS A 150 2.74 -18.12 -13.70
N PRO A 151 3.28 -17.56 -14.81
CA PRO A 151 2.95 -18.04 -16.16
C PRO A 151 3.25 -19.54 -16.31
N ASN A 152 2.41 -20.27 -17.06
CA ASN A 152 2.57 -21.70 -17.36
C ASN A 152 2.48 -22.63 -16.13
N PHE A 153 1.83 -22.19 -15.05
CA PHE A 153 1.47 -23.08 -13.97
C PHE A 153 0.13 -23.75 -14.29
N ASP A 154 0.02 -25.06 -13.98
CA ASP A 154 -1.24 -25.79 -14.18
C ASP A 154 -2.32 -25.20 -13.26
N ASP A 155 -3.51 -24.99 -13.82
CA ASP A 155 -4.66 -24.57 -13.06
C ASP A 155 -5.14 -25.71 -12.18
N ILE A 156 -5.48 -25.41 -10.92
CA ILE A 156 -5.96 -26.38 -9.95
C ILE A 156 -7.41 -26.09 -9.58
N SER A 157 -8.13 -27.11 -9.13
CA SER A 157 -9.51 -26.91 -8.67
C SER A 157 -9.58 -26.02 -7.43
N ALA A 158 -10.70 -25.32 -7.25
CA ALA A 158 -10.96 -24.53 -6.05
C ALA A 158 -10.86 -25.36 -4.77
N GLU A 159 -11.28 -26.61 -4.82
CA GLU A 159 -11.18 -27.55 -3.70
C GLU A 159 -9.72 -27.86 -3.36
N GLU A 160 -8.90 -28.13 -4.35
CA GLU A 160 -7.46 -28.38 -4.16
C GLU A 160 -6.75 -27.14 -3.63
N GLU A 161 -7.02 -25.95 -4.21
CA GLU A 161 -6.45 -24.68 -3.76
C GLU A 161 -6.77 -24.44 -2.29
N TRP A 162 -8.04 -24.58 -1.89
CA TRP A 162 -8.47 -24.42 -0.51
C TRP A 162 -7.84 -25.43 0.45
N ASN A 163 -7.84 -26.72 0.08
CA ASN A 163 -7.29 -27.80 0.89
C ASN A 163 -5.80 -27.63 1.19
N ARG A 164 -5.05 -26.96 0.31
CA ARG A 164 -3.63 -26.64 0.53
C ARG A 164 -3.44 -25.68 1.70
N ILE A 165 -4.32 -24.69 1.87
CA ILE A 165 -4.13 -23.57 2.80
C ILE A 165 -4.96 -23.65 4.08
N GLU A 166 -6.13 -24.29 4.05
CA GLU A 166 -7.12 -24.27 5.14
C GLU A 166 -6.52 -24.64 6.50
N LYS A 167 -5.76 -25.72 6.57
CA LYS A 167 -5.17 -26.19 7.85
C LYS A 167 -4.19 -25.19 8.45
N TYR A 168 -3.46 -24.46 7.61
CA TYR A 168 -2.50 -23.44 8.05
C TYR A 168 -3.22 -22.18 8.54
N ILE A 169 -4.23 -21.73 7.82
CA ILE A 169 -5.09 -20.61 8.23
C ILE A 169 -5.68 -20.91 9.61
N LYS A 170 -6.27 -22.11 9.81
CA LYS A 170 -6.85 -22.52 11.09
C LYS A 170 -5.80 -22.55 12.21
N ALA A 171 -4.61 -23.09 11.96
CA ALA A 171 -3.54 -23.17 12.96
C ALA A 171 -3.02 -21.78 13.35
N VAL A 172 -2.74 -20.93 12.36
CA VAL A 172 -2.22 -19.58 12.58
C VAL A 172 -3.25 -18.71 13.29
N LYS A 173 -4.53 -18.78 12.90
CA LYS A 173 -5.60 -18.04 13.57
C LYS A 173 -5.81 -18.48 15.02
N LYS A 174 -5.58 -19.76 15.34
CA LYS A 174 -5.67 -20.28 16.71
C LYS A 174 -4.52 -19.80 17.58
N GLU A 175 -3.30 -19.81 17.04
CA GLU A 175 -2.08 -19.44 17.78
C GLU A 175 -1.91 -17.92 17.90
N PHE A 176 -2.29 -17.19 16.85
CA PHE A 176 -2.13 -15.73 16.74
C PHE A 176 -3.47 -15.05 16.40
N PRO A 177 -4.44 -14.97 17.34
CA PRO A 177 -5.80 -14.52 17.01
C PRO A 177 -5.92 -13.06 16.56
N ASP A 178 -4.95 -12.22 16.95
CA ASP A 178 -4.97 -10.77 16.72
C ASP A 178 -4.27 -10.33 15.43
N ILE A 179 -3.61 -11.25 14.70
CA ILE A 179 -2.94 -10.89 13.45
C ILE A 179 -3.94 -10.71 12.30
N VAL A 180 -3.55 -9.91 11.33
CA VAL A 180 -4.33 -9.69 10.12
C VAL A 180 -3.98 -10.77 9.09
N LEU A 181 -5.00 -11.50 8.64
CA LEU A 181 -4.86 -12.58 7.66
C LEU A 181 -5.34 -12.14 6.29
N ALA A 182 -4.57 -12.49 5.27
CA ALA A 182 -4.88 -12.23 3.88
C ALA A 182 -4.89 -13.52 3.04
N LEU A 183 -5.66 -13.47 1.97
CA LEU A 183 -5.78 -14.54 0.99
C LEU A 183 -5.43 -14.00 -0.41
N ASP A 184 -4.44 -14.63 -1.06
CA ASP A 184 -4.11 -14.43 -2.47
C ASP A 184 -4.85 -15.49 -3.30
N SER A 185 -5.96 -15.10 -3.91
CA SER A 185 -6.76 -15.96 -4.79
C SER A 185 -7.64 -15.15 -5.72
N ASP A 186 -7.80 -15.66 -6.95
CA ASP A 186 -8.75 -15.16 -7.94
C ASP A 186 -9.98 -16.07 -8.11
N THR A 187 -10.05 -17.15 -7.36
CA THR A 187 -11.11 -18.16 -7.43
C THR A 187 -12.25 -17.82 -6.46
N GLU A 188 -13.46 -17.57 -6.96
CA GLU A 188 -14.58 -17.09 -6.17
C GLU A 188 -14.95 -18.01 -5.00
N GLU A 189 -14.94 -19.34 -5.21
CA GLU A 189 -15.24 -20.33 -4.18
C GLU A 189 -14.17 -20.34 -3.08
N VAL A 190 -12.90 -20.10 -3.41
CA VAL A 190 -11.80 -20.02 -2.44
C VAL A 190 -11.89 -18.72 -1.64
N ILE A 191 -12.22 -17.62 -2.32
CA ILE A 191 -12.46 -16.32 -1.68
C ILE A 191 -13.60 -16.43 -0.66
N GLU A 192 -14.74 -17.06 -1.03
CA GLU A 192 -15.87 -17.24 -0.12
C GLU A 192 -15.49 -18.08 1.11
N LYS A 193 -14.84 -19.23 0.92
CA LYS A 193 -14.36 -20.07 2.02
C LYS A 193 -13.36 -19.34 2.93
N GLY A 194 -12.47 -18.52 2.35
CA GLY A 194 -11.54 -17.67 3.08
C GLY A 194 -12.26 -16.67 3.96
N LEU A 195 -13.24 -15.96 3.41
CA LEU A 195 -14.05 -14.98 4.14
C LEU A 195 -14.89 -15.63 5.26
N ASP A 196 -15.50 -16.79 4.99
CA ASP A 196 -16.20 -17.59 6.02
C ASP A 196 -15.25 -18.04 7.14
N SER A 197 -13.99 -18.29 6.82
CA SER A 197 -12.95 -18.65 7.78
C SER A 197 -12.39 -17.44 8.54
N GLY A 198 -12.81 -16.21 8.20
CA GLY A 198 -12.44 -14.96 8.85
C GLY A 198 -11.10 -14.40 8.37
N ILE A 199 -10.81 -14.54 7.09
CA ILE A 199 -9.78 -13.75 6.39
C ILE A 199 -10.20 -12.28 6.38
N ASP A 200 -9.24 -11.39 6.62
CA ASP A 200 -9.46 -9.95 6.74
C ASP A 200 -9.28 -9.20 5.41
N ILE A 201 -8.37 -9.70 4.55
CA ILE A 201 -7.97 -9.07 3.29
C ILE A 201 -8.04 -10.07 2.15
N ILE A 202 -8.63 -9.67 1.03
CA ILE A 202 -8.56 -10.43 -0.23
C ILE A 202 -7.63 -9.70 -1.21
N ASN A 203 -6.61 -10.40 -1.68
CA ASN A 203 -5.72 -9.98 -2.74
C ASN A 203 -6.12 -10.70 -4.03
N ASP A 204 -6.77 -9.99 -4.95
CA ASP A 204 -7.22 -10.54 -6.24
C ASP A 204 -6.41 -9.94 -7.39
N PHE A 205 -5.56 -10.78 -8.00
CA PHE A 205 -4.74 -10.34 -9.13
C PHE A 205 -5.54 -10.03 -10.41
N ASN A 206 -6.84 -10.36 -10.46
CA ASN A 206 -7.77 -9.99 -11.53
C ASN A 206 -8.64 -8.77 -11.18
N GLY A 207 -8.39 -8.10 -10.03
CA GLY A 207 -9.00 -6.81 -9.67
C GLY A 207 -10.52 -6.84 -9.48
N PHE A 208 -11.08 -7.94 -8.99
CA PHE A 208 -12.52 -8.09 -8.69
C PHE A 208 -13.43 -7.84 -9.91
N THR A 209 -13.06 -8.39 -11.07
CA THR A 209 -13.78 -8.15 -12.34
C THR A 209 -15.11 -8.89 -12.45
N SER A 210 -15.33 -9.99 -11.70
CA SER A 210 -16.56 -10.76 -11.79
C SER A 210 -17.66 -10.25 -10.85
N GLU A 211 -18.93 -10.41 -11.31
CA GLU A 211 -20.12 -10.07 -10.50
C GLU A 211 -20.19 -10.87 -9.20
N LYS A 212 -19.76 -12.15 -9.22
CA LYS A 212 -19.71 -12.99 -8.01
C LYS A 212 -18.75 -12.42 -6.96
N LYS A 213 -17.54 -11.99 -7.36
CA LYS A 213 -16.59 -11.35 -6.46
C LYS A 213 -17.16 -10.06 -5.86
N LEU A 214 -17.82 -9.23 -6.65
CA LEU A 214 -18.48 -8.01 -6.14
C LEU A 214 -19.59 -8.32 -5.14
N LYS A 215 -20.38 -9.40 -5.34
CA LYS A 215 -21.35 -9.87 -4.34
C LYS A 215 -20.70 -10.35 -3.04
N LEU A 216 -19.53 -11.00 -3.12
CA LEU A 216 -18.76 -11.36 -1.92
C LEU A 216 -18.25 -10.11 -1.19
N VAL A 217 -17.74 -9.12 -1.93
CA VAL A 217 -17.34 -7.83 -1.36
C VAL A 217 -18.52 -7.15 -0.66
N GLU A 218 -19.71 -7.12 -1.29
CA GLU A 218 -20.93 -6.57 -0.71
C GLU A 218 -21.34 -7.27 0.59
N LYS A 219 -21.29 -8.61 0.60
CA LYS A 219 -21.70 -9.45 1.75
C LYS A 219 -20.75 -9.32 2.94
N TYR A 220 -19.45 -9.43 2.72
CA TYR A 220 -18.46 -9.58 3.80
C TYR A 220 -17.72 -8.29 4.13
N LYS A 221 -17.69 -7.31 3.23
CA LYS A 221 -16.97 -6.03 3.40
C LYS A 221 -15.50 -6.20 3.83
N PRO A 222 -14.70 -7.10 3.21
CA PRO A 222 -13.29 -7.28 3.56
C PRO A 222 -12.46 -6.06 3.18
N ALA A 223 -11.21 -5.99 3.61
CA ALA A 223 -10.24 -5.12 2.95
C ALA A 223 -9.76 -5.77 1.64
N LEU A 224 -9.39 -4.94 0.64
CA LEU A 224 -9.11 -5.39 -0.71
C LEU A 224 -7.74 -4.91 -1.18
N VAL A 225 -7.06 -5.79 -1.91
CA VAL A 225 -5.95 -5.43 -2.80
C VAL A 225 -6.43 -5.66 -4.23
N VAL A 226 -6.59 -4.58 -4.97
CA VAL A 226 -7.05 -4.57 -6.36
C VAL A 226 -5.83 -4.53 -7.26
N MET A 227 -5.44 -5.65 -7.86
CA MET A 227 -4.27 -5.69 -8.73
C MET A 227 -4.65 -5.54 -10.21
N ASN A 228 -3.77 -4.91 -10.97
CA ASN A 228 -3.86 -4.89 -12.43
C ASN A 228 -3.10 -6.06 -13.03
N ASN A 229 -3.81 -6.96 -13.71
CA ASN A 229 -3.23 -8.04 -14.52
C ASN A 229 -3.27 -7.65 -16.00
N GLY A 230 -2.20 -7.07 -16.50
CA GLY A 230 -2.07 -6.61 -17.88
C GLY A 230 -1.52 -7.63 -18.88
N ARG A 231 -1.40 -8.90 -18.50
CA ARG A 231 -0.71 -9.93 -19.33
C ARG A 231 -1.29 -10.12 -20.73
N PHE A 232 -2.57 -9.85 -20.90
CA PHE A 232 -3.28 -10.13 -22.15
C PHE A 232 -3.76 -8.86 -22.85
N ASP A 233 -3.40 -7.68 -22.32
CA ASP A 233 -3.86 -6.41 -22.82
C ASP A 233 -2.85 -5.78 -23.79
N GLU A 234 -3.35 -5.02 -24.75
CA GLU A 234 -2.54 -4.11 -25.54
C GLU A 234 -2.42 -2.77 -24.81
N ILE A 235 -1.20 -2.42 -24.37
CA ILE A 235 -0.96 -1.25 -23.52
C ILE A 235 -0.06 -0.25 -24.25
N PRO A 236 -0.65 0.66 -25.06
CA PRO A 236 0.13 1.66 -25.77
C PRO A 236 0.65 2.78 -24.87
N ASN A 237 -0.04 3.07 -23.77
CA ASN A 237 0.33 4.06 -22.77
C ASN A 237 -0.02 3.54 -21.37
N LEU A 238 0.99 3.07 -20.65
CA LEU A 238 0.79 2.43 -19.35
C LEU A 238 0.16 3.37 -18.31
N LYS A 239 0.53 4.66 -18.30
CA LYS A 239 -0.03 5.63 -17.35
C LYS A 239 -1.54 5.73 -17.51
N ASN A 240 -2.00 6.08 -18.70
CA ASN A 240 -3.43 6.23 -18.97
C ASN A 240 -4.19 4.92 -18.74
N TYR A 241 -3.58 3.80 -19.12
CA TYR A 241 -4.16 2.47 -18.92
C TYR A 241 -4.38 2.17 -17.42
N LEU A 242 -3.37 2.34 -16.58
CA LEU A 242 -3.46 2.07 -15.14
C LEU A 242 -4.43 3.04 -14.44
N GLU A 243 -4.37 4.34 -14.76
CA GLU A 243 -5.29 5.33 -14.21
C GLU A 243 -6.75 4.97 -14.53
N ASN A 244 -7.08 4.69 -15.79
CA ASN A 244 -8.43 4.30 -16.19
C ASN A 244 -8.87 2.97 -15.55
N TYR A 245 -7.99 1.96 -15.55
CA TYR A 245 -8.29 0.66 -14.94
C TYR A 245 -8.66 0.80 -13.47
N PHE A 246 -7.84 1.49 -12.69
CA PHE A 246 -8.12 1.63 -11.26
C PHE A 246 -9.34 2.53 -11.00
N ASP A 247 -9.57 3.59 -11.77
CA ASP A 247 -10.77 4.41 -11.65
C ASP A 247 -12.04 3.58 -11.89
N GLU A 248 -12.06 2.75 -12.93
CA GLU A 248 -13.19 1.86 -13.23
C GLU A 248 -13.39 0.79 -12.15
N ARG A 249 -12.30 0.13 -11.71
CA ARG A 249 -12.39 -0.93 -10.69
C ARG A 249 -12.82 -0.40 -9.34
N VAL A 250 -12.20 0.68 -8.89
CA VAL A 250 -12.54 1.33 -7.61
C VAL A 250 -14.00 1.81 -7.63
N LYS A 251 -14.47 2.39 -8.74
CA LYS A 251 -15.87 2.79 -8.89
C LYS A 251 -16.81 1.59 -8.74
N ALA A 252 -16.58 0.50 -9.48
CA ALA A 252 -17.41 -0.70 -9.42
C ALA A 252 -17.43 -1.33 -8.01
N ILE A 253 -16.28 -1.32 -7.32
CA ILE A 253 -16.16 -1.81 -5.95
C ILE A 253 -16.92 -0.91 -4.97
N LEU A 254 -16.84 0.41 -5.09
CA LEU A 254 -17.58 1.35 -4.24
C LEU A 254 -19.10 1.23 -4.40
N GLU A 255 -19.60 0.82 -5.57
CA GLU A 255 -21.03 0.54 -5.81
C GLU A 255 -21.55 -0.62 -4.95
N THR A 256 -20.69 -1.51 -4.45
CA THR A 256 -21.05 -2.53 -3.43
C THR A 256 -21.32 -1.95 -2.04
N GLY A 257 -21.12 -0.65 -1.83
CA GLY A 257 -21.26 0.03 -0.53
C GLY A 257 -20.11 -0.28 0.44
N ILE A 258 -18.95 -0.69 -0.06
CA ILE A 258 -17.72 -0.78 0.75
C ILE A 258 -17.12 0.61 0.95
N GLU A 259 -16.46 0.82 2.10
CA GLU A 259 -15.77 2.08 2.37
C GLU A 259 -14.48 2.18 1.57
N ARG A 260 -14.15 3.40 1.08
CA ARG A 260 -12.96 3.64 0.26
C ARG A 260 -11.65 3.27 0.97
N GLU A 261 -11.58 3.45 2.27
CA GLU A 261 -10.44 3.13 3.12
C GLU A 261 -10.16 1.62 3.23
N LYS A 262 -11.07 0.78 2.76
CA LYS A 262 -10.85 -0.68 2.66
C LYS A 262 -10.17 -1.10 1.37
N ILE A 263 -9.97 -0.19 0.43
CA ILE A 263 -9.42 -0.49 -0.90
C ILE A 263 -7.95 -0.07 -0.95
N SER A 264 -7.09 -0.97 -1.40
CA SER A 264 -5.72 -0.70 -1.82
C SER A 264 -5.52 -1.18 -3.26
N ILE A 265 -4.49 -0.69 -3.93
CA ILE A 265 -4.19 -1.01 -5.33
C ILE A 265 -2.77 -1.56 -5.49
N ASP A 266 -2.58 -2.45 -6.48
CA ASP A 266 -1.27 -2.98 -6.89
C ASP A 266 -1.08 -2.78 -8.39
N PRO A 267 -0.03 -2.06 -8.83
CA PRO A 267 0.22 -1.82 -10.25
C PRO A 267 0.57 -3.07 -11.06
N GLY A 268 0.77 -4.24 -10.43
CA GLY A 268 0.97 -5.52 -11.11
C GLY A 268 2.35 -5.67 -11.76
N VAL A 269 3.44 -5.28 -11.07
CA VAL A 269 4.81 -5.55 -11.54
C VAL A 269 5.01 -7.05 -11.74
N GLY A 270 5.57 -7.48 -12.88
CA GLY A 270 5.72 -8.88 -13.26
C GLY A 270 4.50 -9.48 -13.97
N TYR A 271 3.46 -8.67 -14.21
CA TYR A 271 2.25 -9.01 -14.96
C TYR A 271 2.13 -8.14 -16.23
N SER A 272 3.25 -7.89 -16.85
CA SER A 272 3.34 -7.13 -18.10
C SER A 272 2.73 -7.89 -19.29
N SER A 273 2.36 -7.15 -20.35
CA SER A 273 1.74 -7.69 -21.56
C SER A 273 2.62 -8.74 -22.25
N ASN A 274 2.00 -9.71 -22.92
CA ASN A 274 2.71 -10.81 -23.61
C ASN A 274 3.70 -10.35 -24.70
N ASN A 275 3.54 -9.15 -25.24
CA ASN A 275 4.45 -8.56 -26.23
C ASN A 275 5.73 -7.98 -25.60
N SER A 276 5.76 -7.94 -24.29
CA SER A 276 6.91 -7.50 -23.53
C SER A 276 7.71 -8.72 -23.03
N MET A 277 8.54 -9.32 -23.87
CA MET A 277 9.87 -9.69 -23.34
C MET A 277 10.52 -8.45 -22.69
N ASN A 278 9.73 -7.43 -22.43
CA ASN A 278 10.09 -6.05 -22.18
C ASN A 278 10.02 -5.72 -20.70
N THR A 279 11.11 -5.93 -20.04
CA THR A 279 11.65 -5.20 -18.91
C THR A 279 11.28 -3.70 -18.82
N PRO A 280 11.13 -2.90 -19.91
CA PRO A 280 10.62 -1.55 -19.80
C PRO A 280 9.29 -1.42 -19.10
N GLU A 281 8.31 -2.29 -19.38
CA GLU A 281 6.98 -2.20 -18.76
C GLU A 281 7.00 -2.46 -17.25
N ASP A 282 7.79 -3.45 -16.77
CA ASP A 282 7.95 -3.68 -15.33
C ASP A 282 8.58 -2.47 -14.64
N MET A 283 9.56 -1.81 -15.27
CA MET A 283 10.16 -0.58 -14.77
C MET A 283 9.17 0.59 -14.76
N GLU A 284 8.32 0.69 -15.77
CA GLU A 284 7.27 1.69 -15.82
C GLU A 284 6.20 1.43 -14.75
N ARG A 285 5.83 0.15 -14.49
CA ARG A 285 4.93 -0.25 -13.39
C ARG A 285 5.53 0.08 -12.02
N ILE A 286 6.83 -0.12 -11.81
CA ILE A 286 7.54 0.32 -10.61
C ILE A 286 7.42 1.84 -10.44
N LYS A 287 7.68 2.61 -11.50
CA LYS A 287 7.57 4.07 -11.49
C LYS A 287 6.13 4.58 -11.38
N SER A 288 5.13 3.74 -11.67
CA SER A 288 3.73 4.15 -11.67
C SER A 288 3.21 4.57 -10.29
N VAL A 289 3.82 4.08 -9.21
CA VAL A 289 3.53 4.53 -7.84
C VAL A 289 3.51 6.05 -7.74
N LYS A 290 4.40 6.71 -8.47
CA LYS A 290 4.57 8.16 -8.45
C LYS A 290 3.33 8.96 -8.89
N TYR A 291 2.55 8.45 -9.83
CA TYR A 291 1.32 9.10 -10.29
C TYR A 291 0.06 8.42 -9.72
N LEU A 292 0.09 7.10 -9.43
CA LEU A 292 -1.04 6.40 -8.82
C LEU A 292 -1.34 6.88 -7.38
N ARG A 293 -0.35 7.42 -6.66
CA ARG A 293 -0.58 8.02 -5.32
C ARG A 293 -1.63 9.14 -5.33
N ASP A 294 -1.83 9.80 -6.48
CA ASP A 294 -2.81 10.89 -6.63
C ASP A 294 -4.25 10.39 -6.51
N MET A 295 -4.46 9.08 -6.67
CA MET A 295 -5.74 8.43 -6.38
C MET A 295 -6.07 8.39 -4.89
N LYS A 296 -5.11 8.73 -3.99
CA LYS A 296 -5.26 8.68 -2.53
C LYS A 296 -5.77 7.33 -2.03
N LEU A 297 -5.23 6.26 -2.58
CA LEU A 297 -5.40 4.88 -2.15
C LEU A 297 -4.05 4.31 -1.73
N PRO A 298 -4.00 3.45 -0.70
CA PRO A 298 -2.79 2.72 -0.37
C PRO A 298 -2.30 1.90 -1.55
N ILE A 299 -0.99 2.00 -1.87
CA ILE A 299 -0.40 1.28 -2.99
C ILE A 299 0.48 0.16 -2.46
N MET A 300 0.22 -1.06 -2.95
CA MET A 300 1.04 -2.23 -2.66
C MET A 300 2.29 -2.26 -3.53
N ILE A 301 3.40 -2.62 -2.90
CA ILE A 301 4.69 -2.90 -3.51
C ILE A 301 4.88 -4.42 -3.45
N ALA A 302 4.64 -5.12 -4.55
CA ALA A 302 4.73 -6.57 -4.64
C ALA A 302 5.80 -6.97 -5.66
N ILE A 303 7.07 -6.72 -5.33
CA ILE A 303 8.22 -6.93 -6.24
C ILE A 303 9.24 -7.94 -5.70
N SER A 304 8.97 -8.53 -4.53
CA SER A 304 9.91 -9.40 -3.82
C SER A 304 10.40 -10.56 -4.70
N ARG A 305 11.70 -10.55 -4.99
CA ARG A 305 12.44 -11.53 -5.80
C ARG A 305 11.87 -11.81 -7.19
N LYS A 306 11.09 -10.87 -7.77
CA LYS A 306 10.48 -11.03 -9.10
C LYS A 306 11.52 -11.09 -10.24
N SER A 307 11.12 -11.73 -11.35
CA SER A 307 12.00 -12.08 -12.47
C SER A 307 12.54 -10.90 -13.28
N PHE A 308 12.02 -9.70 -13.11
CA PHE A 308 12.59 -8.52 -13.77
C PHE A 308 14.06 -8.29 -13.37
N ASN A 309 14.45 -8.66 -12.14
CA ASN A 309 15.85 -8.60 -11.68
C ASN A 309 16.75 -9.54 -12.49
N GLU A 310 16.28 -10.75 -12.84
CA GLU A 310 17.00 -11.65 -13.73
C GLU A 310 17.07 -11.11 -15.16
N LYS A 311 15.93 -10.67 -15.68
CA LYS A 311 15.81 -10.22 -17.07
C LYS A 311 16.67 -8.98 -17.38
N ILE A 312 16.78 -8.03 -16.41
CA ILE A 312 17.52 -6.78 -16.60
C ILE A 312 18.99 -6.91 -16.19
N PHE A 313 19.24 -7.58 -15.06
CA PHE A 313 20.56 -7.56 -14.41
C PHE A 313 21.23 -8.93 -14.41
N GLY A 314 20.59 -10.00 -14.94
CA GLY A 314 21.13 -11.35 -14.96
C GLY A 314 21.21 -12.03 -13.60
N LEU A 315 20.44 -11.56 -12.59
CA LEU A 315 20.55 -12.02 -11.22
C LEU A 315 19.80 -13.36 -11.02
N SER A 316 20.46 -14.34 -10.40
CA SER A 316 19.82 -15.57 -9.93
C SER A 316 18.78 -15.27 -8.83
N LEU A 317 17.93 -16.23 -8.50
CA LEU A 317 16.88 -16.04 -7.49
C LEU A 317 17.44 -15.58 -6.13
N GLU A 318 18.58 -16.14 -5.73
CA GLU A 318 19.27 -15.83 -4.49
C GLU A 318 19.82 -14.40 -4.47
N GLU A 319 20.29 -13.93 -5.62
CA GLU A 319 20.90 -12.61 -5.77
C GLU A 319 19.87 -11.46 -5.91
N ARG A 320 18.59 -11.77 -6.13
CA ARG A 320 17.52 -10.77 -6.35
C ARG A 320 17.18 -9.93 -5.12
N LEU A 321 17.63 -10.33 -3.92
CA LEU A 321 17.32 -9.60 -2.69
C LEU A 321 17.76 -8.13 -2.74
N MET A 322 18.99 -7.85 -3.16
CA MET A 322 19.53 -6.48 -3.25
C MET A 322 18.69 -5.62 -4.19
N GLY A 323 18.37 -6.13 -5.38
CA GLY A 323 17.52 -5.41 -6.35
C GLY A 323 16.12 -5.19 -5.81
N THR A 324 15.53 -6.18 -5.11
CA THR A 324 14.25 -6.04 -4.43
C THR A 324 14.26 -4.86 -3.44
N LEU A 325 15.19 -4.86 -2.49
CA LEU A 325 15.27 -3.84 -1.44
C LEU A 325 15.53 -2.44 -2.00
N MET A 326 16.36 -2.34 -3.05
CA MET A 326 16.62 -1.07 -3.73
C MET A 326 15.34 -0.51 -4.36
N PHE A 327 14.61 -1.32 -5.14
CA PHE A 327 13.38 -0.85 -5.80
C PHE A 327 12.23 -0.65 -4.79
N GLU A 328 12.12 -1.45 -3.74
CA GLU A 328 11.18 -1.20 -2.63
C GLU A 328 11.44 0.18 -2.02
N SER A 329 12.70 0.55 -1.76
CA SER A 329 13.07 1.86 -1.23
C SER A 329 12.60 3.00 -2.12
N LEU A 330 12.81 2.89 -3.43
CA LEU A 330 12.38 3.89 -4.42
C LEU A 330 10.85 4.01 -4.46
N MET A 331 10.15 2.87 -4.49
CA MET A 331 8.68 2.85 -4.50
C MET A 331 8.08 3.41 -3.21
N VAL A 332 8.70 3.17 -2.05
CA VAL A 332 8.29 3.79 -0.76
C VAL A 332 8.47 5.30 -0.83
N GLN A 333 9.60 5.78 -1.34
CA GLN A 333 9.82 7.22 -1.53
C GLN A 333 8.81 7.82 -2.51
N ASP A 334 8.33 7.08 -3.49
CA ASP A 334 7.31 7.51 -4.45
C ASP A 334 5.88 7.45 -3.92
N GLY A 335 5.64 6.83 -2.75
CA GLY A 335 4.35 6.81 -2.08
C GLY A 335 3.71 5.44 -1.89
N GLY A 336 4.38 4.36 -2.29
CA GLY A 336 3.97 2.99 -1.94
C GLY A 336 4.06 2.77 -0.44
N ARG A 337 3.10 2.05 0.15
CA ARG A 337 2.99 1.93 1.60
C ARG A 337 2.76 0.52 2.12
N ILE A 338 2.37 -0.42 1.28
CA ILE A 338 2.13 -1.82 1.66
C ILE A 338 3.22 -2.66 0.99
N LEU A 339 4.15 -3.23 1.75
CA LEU A 339 5.26 -4.01 1.22
C LEU A 339 4.95 -5.50 1.35
N ARG A 340 4.61 -6.14 0.23
CA ARG A 340 4.29 -7.57 0.13
C ARG A 340 5.57 -8.36 -0.18
N VAL A 341 6.14 -9.04 0.83
CA VAL A 341 7.51 -9.52 0.80
C VAL A 341 7.70 -10.93 1.37
N HIS A 342 8.77 -11.60 0.92
CA HIS A 342 9.29 -12.83 1.51
C HIS A 342 10.33 -12.55 2.61
N ASP A 343 11.08 -11.45 2.47
CA ASP A 343 12.27 -11.11 3.28
C ASP A 343 11.90 -9.99 4.28
N VAL A 344 11.08 -10.36 5.29
CA VAL A 344 10.48 -9.41 6.24
C VAL A 344 11.52 -8.63 7.03
N LYS A 345 12.59 -9.30 7.51
CA LYS A 345 13.64 -8.67 8.31
C LYS A 345 14.39 -7.61 7.49
N GLU A 346 14.83 -7.97 6.30
CA GLU A 346 15.60 -7.11 5.41
C GLU A 346 14.77 -5.90 4.96
N THR A 347 13.49 -6.11 4.67
CA THR A 347 12.55 -5.03 4.36
C THR A 347 12.35 -4.11 5.57
N ARG A 348 12.26 -4.63 6.80
CA ARG A 348 12.18 -3.82 8.02
C ARG A 348 13.43 -2.96 8.19
N ASP A 349 14.60 -3.54 7.98
CA ASP A 349 15.87 -2.81 8.10
C ASP A 349 15.91 -1.62 7.11
N ILE A 350 15.48 -1.82 5.86
CA ILE A 350 15.38 -0.74 4.86
C ILE A 350 14.37 0.34 5.27
N LEU A 351 13.19 -0.04 5.79
CA LEU A 351 12.20 0.95 6.25
C LEU A 351 12.75 1.80 7.40
N ASN A 352 13.47 1.19 8.33
CA ASN A 352 14.12 1.92 9.42
C ASN A 352 15.20 2.90 8.90
N MET A 353 16.00 2.49 7.90
CA MET A 353 16.97 3.38 7.26
C MET A 353 16.30 4.56 6.54
N LEU A 354 15.21 4.31 5.81
CA LEU A 354 14.45 5.36 5.15
C LEU A 354 13.80 6.32 6.15
N GLU A 355 13.31 5.82 7.29
CA GLU A 355 12.76 6.67 8.35
C GLU A 355 13.81 7.65 8.88
N VAL A 356 15.04 7.15 9.18
CA VAL A 356 16.14 8.01 9.61
C VAL A 356 16.52 9.01 8.51
N TYR A 357 16.68 8.56 7.27
CA TYR A 357 17.04 9.42 6.14
C TYR A 357 16.03 10.56 5.91
N ASN A 358 14.75 10.29 6.06
CA ASN A 358 13.69 11.29 5.84
C ASN A 358 13.50 12.27 7.00
N LYS A 359 14.08 12.00 8.18
CA LYS A 359 14.01 12.89 9.36
C LYS A 359 15.10 13.96 9.39
N ILE A 360 16.16 13.76 8.63
CA ILE A 360 17.26 14.73 8.48
C ILE A 360 16.92 15.72 7.36
#